data_2da7c38431c7882a96007f8b22a76c4a
#
_entry.id   2da7c38431c7882a96007f8b22a76c4a
#
_cell.length_a   1.000
_cell.length_b   1.000
_cell.length_c   1.000
_cell.angle_alpha   90.00
_cell.angle_beta   90.00
_cell.angle_gamma   90.00
#
_symmetry.space_group_name_H-M   'P 1'
#
loop_
_entity.id
_entity.type
_entity.pdbx_description
1 polymer ?
#
loop_
_entity_poly.entity_id
_entity_poly.type
_entity_poly.pdbx_seq_one_letter_code
_entity_poly.pdbx_strand_id
1 'polypeptide(L)'
;MLLILLMCAGVYLAFILFIISGLFKHSILPISSSNELPSISVVIAARNEEKHLPDLIQDLMNQEYPLDKLEAIIVDDRSTDLTPAILKEAADNYAFIKTIRIKEPSQEMTPKKHAMTKGIEAAKGEVIVSTDADCRVGKLWVSSMAYSVINHDCISIGFSKIAGDTFFEQYQEVDFLGIITANAGAGGWNQFWSGTGQNLAYYKNDFIAIDGFKPVKNKISGDDMYLVQSISKLKRGFIHIDPNSFTTTTGMNSVKEFLNQRIRWSSNSKANAGQNPLFFGFLITAFLYNSFILLSMISGSPWLVSFGFKFILDGLVILLGGKLFETKPNPLAYCIWAMIQPLYIPAMGILGVQEKFTWKT
;
A
#
# COMPACT_ATOMS: atom_id res chain seq x y z
N MET A 1 8.03 1.50 36.28
CA MET A 1 7.27 0.80 35.20
C MET A 1 5.91 1.43 34.94
N LEU A 2 5.02 1.54 35.96
CA LEU A 2 3.65 2.08 35.75
C LEU A 2 3.62 3.49 35.13
N LEU A 3 4.45 4.43 35.62
CA LEU A 3 4.50 5.79 35.07
C LEU A 3 4.87 5.80 33.58
N ILE A 4 5.86 5.00 33.17
CA ILE A 4 6.27 4.88 31.76
C ILE A 4 5.15 4.31 30.91
N LEU A 5 4.46 3.26 31.38
CA LEU A 5 3.29 2.71 30.70
C LEU A 5 2.18 3.74 30.51
N LEU A 6 1.89 4.54 31.55
CA LEU A 6 0.87 5.59 31.45
C LEU A 6 1.28 6.70 30.47
N MET A 7 2.55 7.10 30.46
CA MET A 7 3.07 8.07 29.49
C MET A 7 2.97 7.55 28.05
N CYS A 8 3.42 6.31 27.81
CA CYS A 8 3.30 5.69 26.48
C CYS A 8 1.84 5.55 26.05
N ALA A 9 0.95 5.13 26.98
CA ALA A 9 -0.49 5.04 26.72
C ALA A 9 -1.09 6.40 26.34
N GLY A 10 -0.69 7.48 27.03
CA GLY A 10 -1.16 8.84 26.74
C GLY A 10 -0.74 9.33 25.36
N VAL A 11 0.54 9.13 24.99
CA VAL A 11 1.05 9.47 23.65
C VAL A 11 0.39 8.61 22.58
N TYR A 12 0.22 7.30 22.85
CA TYR A 12 -0.46 6.39 21.93
C TYR A 12 -1.92 6.83 21.70
N LEU A 13 -2.65 7.14 22.78
CA LEU A 13 -4.01 7.68 22.69
C LEU A 13 -4.07 8.93 21.82
N ALA A 14 -3.13 9.86 21.98
CA ALA A 14 -3.10 11.08 21.19
C ALA A 14 -2.96 10.77 19.67
N PHE A 15 -2.09 9.82 19.31
CA PHE A 15 -1.98 9.36 17.91
C PHE A 15 -3.24 8.66 17.42
N ILE A 16 -3.86 7.80 18.22
CA ILE A 16 -5.11 7.12 17.83
C ILE A 16 -6.25 8.13 17.65
N LEU A 17 -6.40 9.12 18.52
CA LEU A 17 -7.38 10.19 18.36
C LEU A 17 -7.11 11.03 17.12
N PHE A 18 -5.85 11.34 16.82
CA PHE A 18 -5.44 12.00 15.58
C PHE A 18 -5.85 11.18 14.35
N ILE A 19 -5.56 9.87 14.33
CA ILE A 19 -5.95 8.96 13.24
C ILE A 19 -7.49 8.92 13.12
N ILE A 20 -8.21 8.61 14.21
CA ILE A 20 -9.66 8.48 14.19
C ILE A 20 -10.32 9.78 13.70
N SER A 21 -9.91 10.93 14.21
CA SER A 21 -10.49 12.23 13.80
C SER A 21 -10.23 12.53 12.31
N GLY A 22 -9.13 12.05 11.76
CA GLY A 22 -8.82 12.19 10.34
C GLY A 22 -9.69 11.31 9.44
N LEU A 23 -10.10 10.10 9.92
CA LEU A 23 -10.97 9.23 9.13
C LEU A 23 -12.33 9.89 8.77
N PHE A 24 -12.85 10.75 9.63
CA PHE A 24 -14.11 11.46 9.39
C PHE A 24 -14.01 12.63 8.39
N LYS A 25 -12.81 12.90 7.85
CA LYS A 25 -12.59 13.96 6.86
C LYS A 25 -12.65 13.47 5.41
N HIS A 26 -12.76 12.17 5.20
CA HIS A 26 -12.90 11.60 3.87
C HIS A 26 -14.36 11.60 3.43
N SER A 27 -14.56 11.82 2.13
CA SER A 27 -15.88 11.74 1.49
C SER A 27 -15.73 11.05 0.12
N ILE A 28 -16.76 10.29 -0.25
CA ILE A 28 -16.89 9.80 -1.61
C ILE A 28 -17.35 10.98 -2.46
N LEU A 29 -16.62 11.23 -3.52
CA LEU A 29 -16.96 12.28 -4.45
C LEU A 29 -17.76 11.71 -5.63
N PRO A 30 -18.85 12.35 -6.03
CA PRO A 30 -19.57 11.91 -7.20
C PRO A 30 -18.64 12.02 -8.42
N ILE A 31 -18.65 11.01 -9.28
CA ILE A 31 -18.02 11.05 -10.59
C ILE A 31 -18.75 12.13 -11.39
N SER A 32 -18.15 13.31 -11.55
CA SER A 32 -18.74 14.37 -12.36
C SER A 32 -18.45 14.05 -13.83
N SER A 33 -19.40 14.28 -14.68
CA SER A 33 -19.20 14.16 -16.12
C SER A 33 -18.36 15.35 -16.64
N SER A 34 -17.04 15.31 -16.43
CA SER A 34 -16.16 16.23 -17.16
C SER A 34 -16.17 15.89 -18.64
N ASN A 35 -16.34 16.88 -19.51
CA ASN A 35 -16.45 16.66 -20.95
C ASN A 35 -15.16 16.16 -21.60
N GLU A 36 -14.01 16.14 -20.90
CA GLU A 36 -12.73 15.66 -21.40
C GLU A 36 -12.11 14.66 -20.44
N LEU A 37 -12.16 13.39 -20.84
CA LEU A 37 -11.44 12.32 -20.15
C LEU A 37 -9.95 12.40 -20.53
N PRO A 38 -9.00 12.29 -19.56
CA PRO A 38 -7.56 12.30 -19.88
C PRO A 38 -7.14 11.01 -20.58
N SER A 39 -5.95 11.02 -21.16
CA SER A 39 -5.28 9.80 -21.56
C SER A 39 -4.65 9.11 -20.36
N ILE A 40 -4.82 7.80 -20.25
CA ILE A 40 -4.36 7.01 -19.11
C ILE A 40 -3.40 5.93 -19.57
N SER A 41 -2.31 5.76 -18.82
CA SER A 41 -1.45 4.59 -18.92
C SER A 41 -1.51 3.79 -17.62
N VAL A 42 -2.05 2.58 -17.69
CA VAL A 42 -1.92 1.60 -16.60
C VAL A 42 -0.53 0.99 -16.70
N VAL A 43 0.29 1.09 -15.64
CA VAL A 43 1.66 0.57 -15.61
C VAL A 43 1.80 -0.54 -14.57
N ILE A 44 2.25 -1.71 -15.01
CA ILE A 44 2.34 -2.92 -14.21
C ILE A 44 3.72 -3.54 -14.38
N ALA A 45 4.40 -3.82 -13.26
CA ALA A 45 5.62 -4.62 -13.25
C ALA A 45 5.26 -6.10 -12.95
N ALA A 46 5.70 -7.00 -13.80
CA ALA A 46 5.44 -8.44 -13.66
C ALA A 46 6.74 -9.24 -13.60
N ARG A 47 6.81 -10.23 -12.72
CA ARG A 47 7.89 -11.22 -12.67
C ARG A 47 7.39 -12.54 -12.13
N ASN A 48 7.38 -13.58 -13.00
CA ASN A 48 6.88 -14.90 -12.67
C ASN A 48 5.43 -14.87 -12.14
N GLU A 49 4.54 -14.28 -12.94
CA GLU A 49 3.12 -14.06 -12.59
C GLU A 49 2.17 -14.82 -13.54
N GLU A 50 2.60 -15.97 -14.08
CA GLU A 50 1.81 -16.77 -15.02
C GLU A 50 0.43 -17.15 -14.50
N LYS A 51 0.25 -17.24 -13.16
CA LYS A 51 -1.00 -17.62 -12.51
C LYS A 51 -1.99 -16.47 -12.38
N HIS A 52 -1.51 -15.23 -12.26
CA HIS A 52 -2.35 -14.07 -11.95
C HIS A 52 -2.62 -13.18 -13.16
N LEU A 53 -1.65 -13.10 -14.08
CA LEU A 53 -1.76 -12.24 -15.26
C LEU A 53 -2.99 -12.49 -16.14
N PRO A 54 -3.43 -13.74 -16.42
CA PRO A 54 -4.62 -13.96 -17.24
C PRO A 54 -5.87 -13.27 -16.67
N ASP A 55 -6.05 -13.35 -15.37
CA ASP A 55 -7.17 -12.73 -14.68
C ASP A 55 -7.08 -11.20 -14.68
N LEU A 56 -5.89 -10.64 -14.43
CA LEU A 56 -5.67 -9.20 -14.47
C LEU A 56 -5.87 -8.63 -15.88
N ILE A 57 -5.38 -9.31 -16.92
CA ILE A 57 -5.62 -8.93 -18.32
C ILE A 57 -7.12 -8.90 -18.63
N GLN A 58 -7.88 -9.90 -18.17
CA GLN A 58 -9.32 -9.92 -18.31
C GLN A 58 -9.99 -8.74 -17.60
N ASP A 59 -9.53 -8.38 -16.39
CA ASP A 59 -10.04 -7.22 -15.67
C ASP A 59 -9.73 -5.90 -16.41
N LEU A 60 -8.54 -5.78 -17.02
CA LEU A 60 -8.16 -4.61 -17.82
C LEU A 60 -9.01 -4.48 -19.09
N MET A 61 -9.37 -5.59 -19.74
CA MET A 61 -10.27 -5.60 -20.88
C MET A 61 -11.69 -5.13 -20.52
N ASN A 62 -12.10 -5.40 -19.30
CA ASN A 62 -13.44 -5.06 -18.82
C ASN A 62 -13.53 -3.63 -18.26
N GLN A 63 -12.48 -2.81 -18.38
CA GLN A 63 -12.52 -1.43 -17.88
C GLN A 63 -13.53 -0.57 -18.67
N GLU A 64 -14.39 0.11 -17.94
CA GLU A 64 -15.31 1.11 -18.49
C GLU A 64 -14.56 2.45 -18.71
N TYR A 65 -13.68 2.46 -19.71
CA TYR A 65 -12.93 3.63 -20.16
C TYR A 65 -12.73 3.61 -21.67
N PRO A 66 -12.74 4.74 -22.38
CA PRO A 66 -12.51 4.77 -23.84
C PRO A 66 -11.15 4.19 -24.21
N LEU A 67 -11.14 3.15 -25.06
CA LEU A 67 -9.90 2.44 -25.46
C LEU A 67 -8.91 3.29 -26.25
N ASP A 68 -9.37 4.34 -26.91
CA ASP A 68 -8.52 5.32 -27.60
C ASP A 68 -7.77 6.25 -26.61
N LYS A 69 -8.21 6.29 -25.35
CA LYS A 69 -7.61 7.05 -24.27
C LYS A 69 -6.96 6.17 -23.17
N LEU A 70 -6.96 4.86 -23.34
CA LEU A 70 -6.41 3.90 -22.39
C LEU A 70 -5.30 3.06 -23.04
N GLU A 71 -4.17 2.95 -22.36
CA GLU A 71 -3.16 1.94 -22.65
C GLU A 71 -2.77 1.21 -21.36
N ALA A 72 -2.43 -0.07 -21.49
CA ALA A 72 -1.86 -0.88 -20.40
C ALA A 72 -0.43 -1.29 -20.79
N ILE A 73 0.55 -0.89 -20.00
CA ILE A 73 1.98 -1.21 -20.23
C ILE A 73 2.41 -2.19 -19.15
N ILE A 74 2.63 -3.43 -19.55
CA ILE A 74 3.04 -4.51 -18.64
C ILE A 74 4.51 -4.81 -18.91
N VAL A 75 5.34 -4.63 -17.88
CA VAL A 75 6.80 -4.78 -17.98
C VAL A 75 7.19 -6.11 -17.37
N ASP A 76 7.66 -7.05 -18.22
CA ASP A 76 8.21 -8.34 -17.80
C ASP A 76 9.66 -8.16 -17.32
N ASP A 77 9.89 -8.30 -16.01
CA ASP A 77 11.22 -8.25 -15.43
C ASP A 77 11.85 -9.64 -15.36
N ARG A 78 12.34 -10.13 -16.52
CA ARG A 78 13.15 -11.38 -16.60
C ARG A 78 12.40 -12.61 -16.08
N SER A 79 11.12 -12.75 -16.37
CA SER A 79 10.36 -13.94 -16.01
C SER A 79 10.92 -15.20 -16.68
N THR A 80 10.85 -16.32 -15.97
CA THR A 80 11.33 -17.63 -16.39
C THR A 80 10.20 -18.66 -16.55
N ASP A 81 8.98 -18.27 -16.21
CA ASP A 81 7.75 -19.05 -16.37
C ASP A 81 7.00 -18.67 -17.67
N LEU A 82 5.71 -18.94 -17.77
CA LEU A 82 4.89 -18.62 -18.94
C LEU A 82 4.50 -17.13 -19.06
N THR A 83 4.88 -16.28 -18.10
CA THR A 83 4.57 -14.84 -18.13
C THR A 83 4.87 -14.17 -19.47
N PRO A 84 6.07 -14.37 -20.11
CA PRO A 84 6.36 -13.73 -21.40
C PRO A 84 5.46 -14.19 -22.53
N ALA A 85 5.03 -15.45 -22.53
CA ALA A 85 4.14 -15.99 -23.56
C ALA A 85 2.72 -15.40 -23.43
N ILE A 86 2.20 -15.34 -22.19
CA ILE A 86 0.89 -14.74 -21.87
C ILE A 86 0.87 -13.26 -22.30
N LEU A 87 1.93 -12.51 -21.98
CA LEU A 87 2.03 -11.09 -22.32
C LEU A 87 2.11 -10.85 -23.83
N LYS A 88 2.84 -11.71 -24.55
CA LYS A 88 2.89 -11.64 -26.01
C LYS A 88 1.51 -11.87 -26.62
N GLU A 89 0.82 -12.92 -26.21
CA GLU A 89 -0.54 -13.22 -26.67
C GLU A 89 -1.51 -12.07 -26.39
N ALA A 90 -1.43 -11.46 -25.21
CA ALA A 90 -2.25 -10.30 -24.86
C ALA A 90 -1.97 -9.10 -25.76
N ALA A 91 -0.69 -8.79 -26.05
CA ALA A 91 -0.32 -7.69 -26.92
C ALA A 91 -0.69 -7.93 -28.39
N ASP A 92 -0.65 -9.19 -28.85
CA ASP A 92 -1.06 -9.57 -30.20
C ASP A 92 -2.60 -9.45 -30.39
N ASN A 93 -3.37 -9.71 -29.31
CA ASN A 93 -4.83 -9.71 -29.35
C ASN A 93 -5.46 -8.35 -29.02
N TYR A 94 -4.80 -7.48 -28.23
CA TYR A 94 -5.37 -6.25 -27.70
C TYR A 94 -4.48 -5.04 -27.96
N ALA A 95 -4.87 -4.16 -28.86
CA ALA A 95 -4.07 -3.02 -29.32
C ALA A 95 -3.73 -2.01 -28.19
N PHE A 96 -4.53 -1.94 -27.11
CA PHE A 96 -4.26 -1.07 -25.97
C PHE A 96 -3.24 -1.67 -24.99
N ILE A 97 -2.93 -2.98 -25.07
CA ILE A 97 -1.92 -3.64 -24.25
C ILE A 97 -0.56 -3.57 -24.93
N LYS A 98 0.42 -3.07 -24.22
CA LYS A 98 1.82 -3.00 -24.64
C LYS A 98 2.69 -3.77 -23.65
N THR A 99 3.70 -4.45 -24.15
CA THR A 99 4.60 -5.23 -23.31
C THR A 99 6.04 -4.78 -23.51
N ILE A 100 6.77 -4.70 -22.42
CA ILE A 100 8.20 -4.40 -22.42
C ILE A 100 8.90 -5.55 -21.73
N ARG A 101 9.89 -6.16 -22.36
CA ARG A 101 10.68 -7.22 -21.76
C ARG A 101 12.06 -6.71 -21.38
N ILE A 102 12.36 -6.72 -20.09
CA ILE A 102 13.71 -6.50 -19.56
C ILE A 102 14.46 -7.83 -19.68
N LYS A 103 15.64 -7.81 -20.29
CA LYS A 103 16.47 -9.01 -20.50
C LYS A 103 17.55 -9.12 -19.43
N GLU A 104 18.14 -7.99 -19.03
CA GLU A 104 19.26 -7.95 -18.09
C GLU A 104 18.90 -7.12 -16.85
N PRO A 105 19.43 -7.48 -15.66
CA PRO A 105 19.22 -6.71 -14.45
C PRO A 105 19.80 -5.32 -14.60
N SER A 106 19.11 -4.31 -14.07
CA SER A 106 19.67 -2.97 -13.97
C SER A 106 20.81 -2.96 -12.96
N GLN A 107 21.91 -2.32 -13.29
CA GLN A 107 23.01 -2.06 -12.35
C GLN A 107 22.78 -0.78 -11.52
N GLU A 108 21.81 0.05 -11.93
CA GLU A 108 21.57 1.34 -11.32
C GLU A 108 20.37 1.33 -10.36
N MET A 109 19.44 0.39 -10.52
CA MET A 109 18.14 0.43 -9.83
C MET A 109 17.66 -0.97 -9.47
N THR A 110 16.95 -1.08 -8.34
CA THR A 110 16.33 -2.36 -7.94
C THR A 110 15.26 -2.81 -8.94
N PRO A 111 15.02 -4.12 -9.08
CA PRO A 111 14.21 -4.69 -10.17
C PRO A 111 12.83 -4.03 -10.37
N LYS A 112 11.99 -3.99 -9.35
CA LYS A 112 10.63 -3.41 -9.46
C LYS A 112 10.67 -1.93 -9.88
N LYS A 113 11.56 -1.13 -9.28
CA LYS A 113 11.69 0.30 -9.64
C LYS A 113 12.15 0.48 -11.08
N HIS A 114 13.08 -0.36 -11.54
CA HIS A 114 13.53 -0.34 -12.92
C HIS A 114 12.38 -0.68 -13.89
N ALA A 115 11.62 -1.74 -13.61
CA ALA A 115 10.47 -2.12 -14.43
C ALA A 115 9.41 -1.02 -14.48
N MET A 116 9.03 -0.47 -13.32
CA MET A 116 8.08 0.65 -13.24
C MET A 116 8.60 1.89 -13.99
N THR A 117 9.89 2.24 -13.85
CA THR A 117 10.50 3.36 -14.57
C THR A 117 10.38 3.16 -16.08
N LYS A 118 10.74 1.96 -16.58
CA LYS A 118 10.62 1.64 -18.02
C LYS A 118 9.18 1.73 -18.53
N GLY A 119 8.23 1.25 -17.74
CA GLY A 119 6.80 1.37 -18.08
C GLY A 119 6.34 2.83 -18.13
N ILE A 120 6.69 3.65 -17.13
CA ILE A 120 6.30 5.06 -17.04
C ILE A 120 7.01 5.89 -18.13
N GLU A 121 8.26 5.61 -18.45
CA GLU A 121 8.98 6.27 -19.59
C GLU A 121 8.25 6.03 -20.90
N ALA A 122 7.80 4.80 -21.17
CA ALA A 122 7.08 4.42 -22.37
C ALA A 122 5.63 4.89 -22.43
N ALA A 123 5.06 5.25 -21.28
CA ALA A 123 3.67 5.69 -21.16
C ALA A 123 3.41 6.97 -21.96
N LYS A 124 2.27 7.00 -22.65
CA LYS A 124 1.78 8.16 -23.40
C LYS A 124 0.66 8.90 -22.69
N GLY A 125 0.03 8.24 -21.71
CA GLY A 125 -1.05 8.81 -20.90
C GLY A 125 -0.56 9.95 -20.02
N GLU A 126 -1.43 10.91 -19.83
CA GLU A 126 -1.22 12.05 -18.91
C GLU A 126 -1.24 11.58 -17.46
N VAL A 127 -2.14 10.63 -17.15
CA VAL A 127 -2.28 10.02 -15.83
C VAL A 127 -1.71 8.60 -15.84
N ILE A 128 -0.86 8.30 -14.88
CA ILE A 128 -0.37 6.95 -14.59
C ILE A 128 -1.28 6.34 -13.53
N VAL A 129 -1.78 5.15 -13.80
CA VAL A 129 -2.46 4.31 -12.81
C VAL A 129 -1.64 3.04 -12.63
N SER A 130 -1.32 2.67 -11.41
CA SER A 130 -0.46 1.49 -11.15
C SER A 130 -1.12 0.47 -10.24
N THR A 131 -0.89 -0.80 -10.56
CA THR A 131 -1.23 -1.95 -9.74
C THR A 131 -0.15 -3.01 -9.82
N ASP A 132 -0.15 -3.98 -8.91
CA ASP A 132 0.74 -5.14 -8.98
C ASP A 132 0.11 -6.24 -9.87
N ALA A 133 0.94 -7.09 -10.46
CA ALA A 133 0.50 -8.12 -11.40
C ALA A 133 -0.34 -9.26 -10.76
N ASP A 134 -0.31 -9.37 -9.42
CA ASP A 134 -1.08 -10.31 -8.61
C ASP A 134 -2.40 -9.72 -8.05
N CYS A 135 -2.78 -8.54 -8.53
CA CYS A 135 -4.00 -7.86 -8.11
C CYS A 135 -5.16 -8.12 -9.07
N ARG A 136 -6.39 -7.98 -8.55
CA ARG A 136 -7.65 -7.92 -9.31
C ARG A 136 -8.23 -6.52 -9.21
N VAL A 137 -8.85 -6.03 -10.26
CA VAL A 137 -9.43 -4.70 -10.34
C VAL A 137 -10.87 -4.75 -10.87
N GLY A 138 -11.73 -3.86 -10.36
CA GLY A 138 -13.12 -3.74 -10.83
C GLY A 138 -13.20 -2.96 -12.16
N LYS A 139 -14.33 -3.06 -12.84
CA LYS A 139 -14.57 -2.43 -14.16
C LYS A 139 -14.49 -0.89 -14.16
N LEU A 140 -14.71 -0.23 -13.05
CA LEU A 140 -14.64 1.22 -12.87
C LEU A 140 -13.32 1.70 -12.25
N TRP A 141 -12.36 0.79 -12.03
CA TRP A 141 -11.12 1.10 -11.32
C TRP A 141 -10.31 2.20 -12.00
N VAL A 142 -10.05 2.06 -13.30
CA VAL A 142 -9.28 3.07 -14.07
C VAL A 142 -9.98 4.42 -14.03
N SER A 143 -11.29 4.47 -14.32
CA SER A 143 -12.06 5.71 -14.34
C SER A 143 -12.11 6.36 -12.97
N SER A 144 -12.34 5.60 -11.90
CA SER A 144 -12.41 6.10 -10.52
C SER A 144 -11.07 6.68 -10.06
N MET A 145 -9.96 5.94 -10.29
CA MET A 145 -8.62 6.37 -9.89
C MET A 145 -8.16 7.61 -10.66
N ALA A 146 -8.33 7.64 -11.97
CA ALA A 146 -7.94 8.78 -12.81
C ALA A 146 -8.77 10.02 -12.49
N TYR A 147 -10.06 9.84 -12.26
CA TYR A 147 -10.97 10.90 -11.94
C TYR A 147 -10.57 11.65 -10.66
N SER A 148 -10.12 10.93 -9.63
CA SER A 148 -9.64 11.55 -8.39
C SER A 148 -8.40 12.40 -8.62
N VAL A 149 -7.47 11.96 -9.49
CA VAL A 149 -6.27 12.73 -9.85
C VAL A 149 -6.62 14.06 -10.49
N ILE A 150 -7.55 14.05 -11.44
CA ILE A 150 -7.92 15.26 -12.20
C ILE A 150 -8.67 16.24 -11.31
N ASN A 151 -9.68 15.77 -10.58
CA ASN A 151 -10.53 16.66 -9.79
C ASN A 151 -9.82 17.30 -8.60
N HIS A 152 -8.76 16.64 -8.08
CA HIS A 152 -8.05 17.12 -6.91
C HIS A 152 -6.64 17.60 -7.21
N ASP A 153 -6.17 17.48 -8.44
CA ASP A 153 -4.77 17.76 -8.82
C ASP A 153 -3.79 17.13 -7.81
N CYS A 154 -3.85 15.80 -7.66
CA CYS A 154 -3.24 15.08 -6.54
C CYS A 154 -2.58 13.76 -6.97
N ILE A 155 -1.84 13.14 -6.03
CA ILE A 155 -1.64 11.70 -6.04
C ILE A 155 -2.83 11.02 -5.37
N SER A 156 -3.52 10.13 -6.09
CA SER A 156 -4.60 9.31 -5.57
C SER A 156 -4.05 8.03 -4.95
N ILE A 157 -4.43 7.76 -3.71
CA ILE A 157 -3.99 6.62 -2.89
C ILE A 157 -5.23 5.75 -2.67
N GLY A 158 -5.35 4.67 -3.43
CA GLY A 158 -6.46 3.74 -3.34
C GLY A 158 -6.26 2.69 -2.24
N PHE A 159 -7.33 1.99 -1.92
CA PHE A 159 -7.35 0.87 -1.00
C PHE A 159 -7.11 -0.44 -1.75
N SER A 160 -6.35 -1.35 -1.12
CA SER A 160 -6.19 -2.74 -1.57
C SER A 160 -6.70 -3.66 -0.49
N LYS A 161 -7.61 -4.57 -0.86
CA LYS A 161 -8.17 -5.57 0.05
C LYS A 161 -7.38 -6.86 -0.08
N ILE A 162 -7.03 -7.49 1.04
CA ILE A 162 -6.58 -8.89 1.04
C ILE A 162 -7.83 -9.77 1.02
N ALA A 163 -8.01 -10.54 -0.06
CA ALA A 163 -9.08 -11.52 -0.15
C ALA A 163 -8.56 -12.89 0.26
N GLY A 164 -9.40 -13.64 0.95
CA GLY A 164 -9.15 -15.03 1.31
C GLY A 164 -10.12 -15.54 2.36
N ASP A 165 -10.34 -16.86 2.35
CA ASP A 165 -11.30 -17.53 3.21
C ASP A 165 -10.61 -18.23 4.40
N THR A 166 -9.29 -18.43 4.33
CA THR A 166 -8.54 -19.05 5.41
C THR A 166 -8.37 -18.09 6.60
N PHE A 167 -8.29 -18.65 7.79
CA PHE A 167 -8.06 -17.85 8.99
C PHE A 167 -6.77 -17.02 8.92
N PHE A 168 -5.72 -17.54 8.28
CA PHE A 168 -4.47 -16.83 8.12
C PHE A 168 -4.59 -15.63 7.16
N GLU A 169 -5.36 -15.74 6.10
CA GLU A 169 -5.67 -14.61 5.21
C GLU A 169 -6.49 -13.55 5.93
N GLN A 170 -7.50 -13.95 6.73
CA GLN A 170 -8.28 -13.04 7.57
C GLN A 170 -7.42 -12.30 8.61
N TYR A 171 -6.41 -12.97 9.18
CA TYR A 171 -5.41 -12.34 10.04
C TYR A 171 -4.60 -11.29 9.27
N GLN A 172 -4.15 -11.60 8.06
CA GLN A 172 -3.43 -10.67 7.20
C GLN A 172 -4.31 -9.48 6.77
N GLU A 173 -5.61 -9.72 6.51
CA GLU A 173 -6.57 -8.64 6.24
C GLU A 173 -6.64 -7.66 7.41
N VAL A 174 -6.77 -8.14 8.64
CA VAL A 174 -6.79 -7.29 9.85
C VAL A 174 -5.49 -6.49 9.99
N ASP A 175 -4.34 -7.14 9.83
CA ASP A 175 -3.04 -6.49 9.94
C ASP A 175 -2.85 -5.40 8.88
N PHE A 176 -3.22 -5.68 7.65
CA PHE A 176 -3.12 -4.72 6.55
C PHE A 176 -4.13 -3.59 6.67
N LEU A 177 -5.37 -3.90 7.05
CA LEU A 177 -6.41 -2.90 7.31
C LEU A 177 -5.96 -1.89 8.37
N GLY A 178 -5.32 -2.35 9.44
CA GLY A 178 -4.76 -1.45 10.47
C GLY A 178 -3.75 -0.46 9.90
N ILE A 179 -2.84 -0.92 9.05
CA ILE A 179 -1.82 -0.08 8.39
C ILE A 179 -2.50 0.96 7.48
N ILE A 180 -3.41 0.52 6.60
CA ILE A 180 -4.09 1.41 5.65
C ILE A 180 -4.99 2.41 6.37
N THR A 181 -5.70 1.99 7.44
CA THR A 181 -6.55 2.86 8.23
C THR A 181 -5.73 3.95 8.93
N ALA A 182 -4.55 3.62 9.47
CA ALA A 182 -3.66 4.62 10.05
C ALA A 182 -3.19 5.65 9.00
N ASN A 183 -2.82 5.19 7.80
CA ASN A 183 -2.47 6.06 6.69
C ASN A 183 -3.65 6.95 6.26
N ALA A 184 -4.85 6.39 6.17
CA ALA A 184 -6.05 7.16 5.82
C ALA A 184 -6.36 8.22 6.89
N GLY A 185 -6.30 7.87 8.17
CA GLY A 185 -6.49 8.82 9.26
C GLY A 185 -5.49 9.98 9.21
N ALA A 186 -4.22 9.70 9.01
CA ALA A 186 -3.20 10.74 8.82
C ALA A 186 -3.48 11.58 7.56
N GLY A 187 -3.87 10.93 6.46
CA GLY A 187 -4.25 11.58 5.20
C GLY A 187 -5.38 12.61 5.34
N GLY A 188 -6.35 12.35 6.24
CA GLY A 188 -7.40 13.32 6.57
C GLY A 188 -6.88 14.64 7.16
N TRP A 189 -5.67 14.65 7.67
CA TRP A 189 -4.93 15.83 8.15
C TRP A 189 -3.83 16.28 7.18
N ASN A 190 -3.89 15.85 5.92
CA ASN A 190 -2.88 16.10 4.90
C ASN A 190 -1.47 15.55 5.27
N GLN A 191 -1.43 14.49 6.09
CA GLN A 191 -0.21 13.78 6.44
C GLN A 191 -0.19 12.44 5.69
N PHE A 192 0.41 12.43 4.51
CA PHE A 192 0.45 11.26 3.64
C PHE A 192 1.70 10.44 3.96
N TRP A 193 1.52 9.40 4.76
CA TRP A 193 2.63 8.60 5.30
C TRP A 193 3.12 7.55 4.30
N SER A 194 2.19 6.88 3.66
CA SER A 194 2.46 5.82 2.70
C SER A 194 1.23 5.55 1.83
N GLY A 195 1.40 4.70 0.85
CA GLY A 195 0.34 4.06 0.07
C GLY A 195 0.72 2.61 -0.18
N THR A 196 -0.03 1.95 -1.02
CA THR A 196 0.32 0.65 -1.55
C THR A 196 0.57 0.76 -3.05
N GLY A 197 1.68 0.20 -3.53
CA GLY A 197 2.01 0.14 -4.96
C GLY A 197 0.95 -0.59 -5.78
N GLN A 198 0.05 -1.29 -5.11
CA GLN A 198 -1.07 -2.01 -5.70
C GLN A 198 -2.20 -1.10 -6.18
N ASN A 199 -2.23 0.19 -5.75
CA ASN A 199 -3.35 1.07 -6.08
C ASN A 199 -2.97 2.54 -5.93
N LEU A 200 -2.27 3.09 -6.92
CA LEU A 200 -1.88 4.49 -6.97
C LEU A 200 -2.22 5.09 -8.32
N ALA A 201 -2.60 6.37 -8.34
CA ALA A 201 -2.69 7.14 -9.57
C ALA A 201 -2.13 8.55 -9.37
N TYR A 202 -1.46 9.08 -10.39
CA TYR A 202 -0.79 10.39 -10.36
C TYR A 202 -0.51 10.89 -11.78
N TYR A 203 -0.28 12.18 -11.94
CA TYR A 203 0.18 12.71 -13.23
C TYR A 203 1.59 12.22 -13.55
N LYS A 204 1.83 11.83 -14.81
CA LYS A 204 3.16 11.46 -15.28
C LYS A 204 4.20 12.58 -15.03
N ASN A 205 3.80 13.82 -15.20
CA ASN A 205 4.68 14.97 -14.97
C ASN A 205 5.08 15.11 -13.51
N ASP A 206 4.25 14.70 -12.54
CA ASP A 206 4.61 14.73 -11.13
C ASP A 206 5.69 13.69 -10.81
N PHE A 207 5.62 12.50 -11.43
CA PHE A 207 6.69 11.51 -11.35
C PHE A 207 8.01 12.03 -11.89
N ILE A 208 7.98 12.74 -13.02
CA ILE A 208 9.18 13.36 -13.61
C ILE A 208 9.72 14.45 -12.68
N ALA A 209 8.85 15.28 -12.11
CA ALA A 209 9.24 16.40 -11.24
C ALA A 209 9.95 15.96 -9.95
N ILE A 210 9.70 14.73 -9.47
CA ILE A 210 10.39 14.15 -8.31
C ILE A 210 11.64 13.33 -8.68
N ASP A 211 12.11 13.39 -9.93
CA ASP A 211 13.18 12.54 -10.50
C ASP A 211 12.87 11.04 -10.48
N GLY A 212 11.58 10.68 -10.55
CA GLY A 212 11.12 9.30 -10.53
C GLY A 212 11.65 8.52 -9.32
N PHE A 213 12.15 7.33 -9.53
CA PHE A 213 12.73 6.49 -8.46
C PHE A 213 14.23 6.70 -8.24
N LYS A 214 14.90 7.63 -8.94
CA LYS A 214 16.35 7.85 -8.80
C LYS A 214 16.80 8.13 -7.36
N PRO A 215 16.09 8.95 -6.55
CA PRO A 215 16.49 9.22 -5.17
C PRO A 215 16.45 8.00 -4.23
N VAL A 216 15.70 6.96 -4.60
CA VAL A 216 15.53 5.72 -3.83
C VAL A 216 15.97 4.47 -4.61
N LYS A 217 16.75 4.64 -5.65
CA LYS A 217 17.13 3.59 -6.61
C LYS A 217 17.75 2.34 -5.96
N ASN A 218 18.51 2.51 -4.88
CA ASN A 218 19.22 1.44 -4.18
C ASN A 218 18.38 0.78 -3.06
N LYS A 219 17.20 1.33 -2.72
CA LYS A 219 16.34 0.73 -1.69
C LYS A 219 15.51 -0.39 -2.30
N ILE A 220 15.50 -1.56 -1.67
CA ILE A 220 14.76 -2.72 -2.18
C ILE A 220 13.24 -2.50 -2.11
N SER A 221 12.75 -1.71 -1.15
CA SER A 221 11.33 -1.48 -0.86
C SER A 221 11.04 0.01 -0.67
N GLY A 222 9.76 0.37 -0.54
CA GLY A 222 9.30 1.73 -0.21
C GLY A 222 9.22 2.66 -1.42
N ASP A 223 9.08 2.12 -2.62
CA ASP A 223 8.77 2.84 -3.84
C ASP A 223 7.44 3.60 -3.75
N ASP A 224 6.41 2.93 -3.28
CA ASP A 224 5.07 3.46 -3.02
C ASP A 224 5.09 4.58 -1.95
N MET A 225 5.72 4.32 -0.81
CA MET A 225 5.89 5.31 0.25
C MET A 225 6.63 6.56 -0.26
N TYR A 226 7.70 6.35 -1.04
CA TYR A 226 8.46 7.46 -1.62
C TYR A 226 7.62 8.29 -2.59
N LEU A 227 6.87 7.64 -3.51
CA LEU A 227 5.98 8.33 -4.44
C LEU A 227 4.94 9.17 -3.69
N VAL A 228 4.23 8.55 -2.74
CA VAL A 228 3.21 9.23 -1.94
C VAL A 228 3.79 10.43 -1.20
N GLN A 229 4.89 10.25 -0.46
CA GLN A 229 5.50 11.32 0.32
C GLN A 229 6.10 12.44 -0.54
N SER A 230 6.64 12.11 -1.71
CA SER A 230 7.29 13.08 -2.59
C SER A 230 6.27 13.88 -3.41
N ILE A 231 5.32 13.21 -4.04
CA ILE A 231 4.29 13.88 -4.84
C ILE A 231 3.35 14.68 -3.95
N SER A 232 2.96 14.17 -2.77
CA SER A 232 2.10 14.92 -1.84
C SER A 232 2.73 16.19 -1.27
N LYS A 233 4.06 16.36 -1.37
CA LYS A 233 4.78 17.61 -1.05
C LYS A 233 4.74 18.62 -2.19
N LEU A 234 4.65 18.16 -3.44
CA LEU A 234 4.55 19.03 -4.62
C LEU A 234 3.11 19.54 -4.80
N LYS A 235 2.14 18.67 -4.60
CA LYS A 235 0.72 18.92 -4.81
C LYS A 235 -0.06 18.56 -3.54
N ARG A 236 -0.94 17.60 -3.65
CA ARG A 236 -1.75 17.08 -2.56
C ARG A 236 -1.83 15.57 -2.68
N GLY A 237 -1.96 14.85 -1.59
CA GLY A 237 -2.44 13.48 -1.61
C GLY A 237 -3.96 13.43 -1.46
N PHE A 238 -4.56 12.35 -1.94
CA PHE A 238 -5.98 12.07 -1.78
C PHE A 238 -6.17 10.59 -1.43
N ILE A 239 -6.77 10.30 -0.28
CA ILE A 239 -7.15 8.93 0.09
C ILE A 239 -8.46 8.62 -0.61
N HIS A 240 -8.42 7.65 -1.51
CA HIS A 240 -9.58 7.28 -2.31
C HIS A 240 -10.36 6.16 -1.61
N ILE A 241 -11.58 6.49 -1.19
CA ILE A 241 -12.46 5.60 -0.41
C ILE A 241 -13.66 5.09 -1.20
N ASP A 242 -13.74 5.39 -2.50
CA ASP A 242 -14.80 4.85 -3.36
C ASP A 242 -14.53 3.36 -3.63
N PRO A 243 -15.47 2.46 -3.32
CA PRO A 243 -15.31 1.02 -3.58
C PRO A 243 -14.99 0.65 -5.03
N ASN A 244 -15.41 1.47 -6.00
CA ASN A 244 -15.07 1.28 -7.41
C ASN A 244 -13.57 1.42 -7.70
N SER A 245 -12.81 2.08 -6.82
CA SER A 245 -11.35 2.23 -6.92
C SER A 245 -10.57 1.10 -6.26
N PHE A 246 -11.21 0.20 -5.51
CA PHE A 246 -10.50 -0.79 -4.72
C PHE A 246 -9.89 -1.88 -5.58
N THR A 247 -8.68 -2.30 -5.20
CA THR A 247 -8.04 -3.50 -5.73
C THR A 247 -8.16 -4.64 -4.74
N THR A 248 -7.98 -5.86 -5.22
CA THR A 248 -7.97 -7.06 -4.39
C THR A 248 -6.70 -7.86 -4.67
N THR A 249 -6.02 -8.29 -3.62
CA THR A 249 -4.82 -9.13 -3.70
C THR A 249 -4.97 -10.35 -2.81
N THR A 250 -4.13 -11.35 -2.99
CA THR A 250 -4.08 -12.54 -2.12
C THR A 250 -3.11 -12.34 -0.96
N GLY A 251 -3.38 -13.00 0.16
CA GLY A 251 -2.46 -13.05 1.30
C GLY A 251 -1.21 -13.87 1.00
N MET A 252 -0.19 -13.76 1.85
CA MET A 252 0.99 -14.62 1.80
C MET A 252 0.60 -16.05 2.16
N ASN A 253 1.17 -17.03 1.45
CA ASN A 253 0.82 -18.44 1.61
C ASN A 253 1.40 -19.06 2.91
N SER A 254 2.41 -18.45 3.51
CA SER A 254 3.06 -18.96 4.71
C SER A 254 3.41 -17.86 5.71
N VAL A 255 3.47 -18.22 6.99
CA VAL A 255 3.93 -17.33 8.07
C VAL A 255 5.34 -16.81 7.79
N LYS A 256 6.22 -17.63 7.20
CA LYS A 256 7.58 -17.21 6.84
C LYS A 256 7.56 -16.09 5.80
N GLU A 257 6.77 -16.23 4.75
CA GLU A 257 6.63 -15.19 3.70
C GLU A 257 6.00 -13.92 4.26
N PHE A 258 4.97 -14.06 5.09
CA PHE A 258 4.33 -12.93 5.78
C PHE A 258 5.34 -12.16 6.64
N LEU A 259 6.08 -12.82 7.52
CA LEU A 259 7.09 -12.17 8.36
C LEU A 259 8.18 -11.51 7.52
N ASN A 260 8.65 -12.18 6.47
CA ASN A 260 9.64 -11.62 5.55
C ASN A 260 9.13 -10.34 4.86
N GLN A 261 7.86 -10.32 4.44
CA GLN A 261 7.23 -9.13 3.88
C GLN A 261 7.16 -7.98 4.90
N ARG A 262 6.78 -8.26 6.15
CA ARG A 262 6.66 -7.25 7.21
C ARG A 262 8.01 -6.72 7.67
N ILE A 263 9.05 -7.55 7.76
CA ILE A 263 10.44 -7.11 8.01
C ILE A 263 10.88 -6.15 6.90
N ARG A 264 10.61 -6.49 5.65
CA ARG A 264 10.93 -5.64 4.49
C ARG A 264 10.20 -4.29 4.55
N TRP A 265 8.92 -4.26 4.92
CA TRP A 265 8.19 -3.00 5.08
C TRP A 265 8.76 -2.18 6.25
N SER A 266 9.06 -2.83 7.37
CA SER A 266 9.63 -2.19 8.55
C SER A 266 11.03 -1.60 8.29
N SER A 267 11.81 -2.13 7.33
CA SER A 267 13.14 -1.60 7.00
C SER A 267 13.09 -0.15 6.48
N ASN A 268 11.94 0.29 5.96
CA ASN A 268 11.76 1.67 5.50
C ASN A 268 11.58 2.69 6.66
N SER A 269 11.40 2.22 7.90
CA SER A 269 11.11 3.10 9.05
C SER A 269 12.19 4.14 9.30
N LYS A 270 13.47 3.78 9.13
CA LYS A 270 14.61 4.70 9.32
C LYS A 270 14.54 5.93 8.40
N ALA A 271 14.09 5.74 7.16
CA ALA A 271 13.99 6.84 6.20
C ALA A 271 12.99 7.92 6.64
N ASN A 272 11.99 7.53 7.43
CA ASN A 272 10.95 8.45 7.89
C ASN A 272 11.42 9.42 8.97
N ALA A 273 12.50 9.14 9.68
CA ALA A 273 13.04 10.04 10.70
C ALA A 273 13.33 11.45 10.14
N GLY A 274 13.84 11.53 8.88
CA GLY A 274 14.13 12.81 8.22
C GLY A 274 13.05 13.25 7.22
N GLN A 275 12.27 12.33 6.68
CA GLN A 275 11.30 12.63 5.61
C GLN A 275 9.89 12.94 6.14
N ASN A 276 9.46 12.23 7.17
CA ASN A 276 8.14 12.39 7.81
C ASN A 276 8.25 12.14 9.32
N PRO A 277 8.67 13.16 10.11
CA PRO A 277 8.89 13.02 11.56
C PRO A 277 7.64 12.60 12.33
N LEU A 278 6.44 13.02 11.90
CA LEU A 278 5.18 12.64 12.56
C LEU A 278 4.91 11.14 12.40
N PHE A 279 5.10 10.60 11.20
CA PHE A 279 5.00 9.16 10.95
C PHE A 279 6.04 8.38 11.75
N PHE A 280 7.28 8.85 11.77
CA PHE A 280 8.34 8.23 12.58
C PHE A 280 8.00 8.24 14.07
N GLY A 281 7.45 9.35 14.58
CA GLY A 281 6.97 9.48 15.96
C GLY A 281 5.87 8.46 16.29
N PHE A 282 4.92 8.23 15.37
CA PHE A 282 3.91 7.19 15.51
C PHE A 282 4.52 5.79 15.59
N LEU A 283 5.46 5.46 14.68
CA LEU A 283 6.14 4.17 14.67
C LEU A 283 6.92 3.91 15.97
N ILE A 284 7.66 4.91 16.47
CA ILE A 284 8.39 4.81 17.74
C ILE A 284 7.43 4.66 18.92
N THR A 285 6.31 5.39 18.93
CA THR A 285 5.30 5.27 19.99
C THR A 285 4.69 3.88 20.01
N ALA A 286 4.32 3.33 18.85
CA ALA A 286 3.81 1.97 18.73
C ALA A 286 4.86 0.94 19.21
N PHE A 287 6.11 1.09 18.79
CA PHE A 287 7.22 0.24 19.21
C PHE A 287 7.42 0.26 20.74
N LEU A 288 7.54 1.45 21.34
CA LEU A 288 7.78 1.60 22.77
C LEU A 288 6.60 1.09 23.60
N TYR A 289 5.36 1.44 23.22
CA TYR A 289 4.19 1.02 23.97
C TYR A 289 4.05 -0.51 24.00
N ASN A 290 4.19 -1.18 22.85
CA ASN A 290 4.16 -2.63 22.76
C ASN A 290 5.34 -3.27 23.55
N SER A 291 6.55 -2.70 23.47
CA SER A 291 7.71 -3.17 24.22
C SER A 291 7.49 -3.07 25.74
N PHE A 292 6.92 -1.97 26.21
CA PHE A 292 6.65 -1.80 27.65
C PHE A 292 5.49 -2.68 28.15
N ILE A 293 4.48 -2.95 27.32
CA ILE A 293 3.46 -3.97 27.64
C ILE A 293 4.14 -5.33 27.79
N LEU A 294 4.98 -5.75 26.86
CA LEU A 294 5.70 -7.03 26.91
C LEU A 294 6.59 -7.12 28.17
N LEU A 295 7.37 -6.08 28.46
CA LEU A 295 8.22 -6.02 29.64
C LEU A 295 7.39 -6.08 30.94
N SER A 296 6.22 -5.45 30.98
CA SER A 296 5.33 -5.48 32.15
C SER A 296 4.70 -6.86 32.36
N MET A 297 4.45 -7.63 31.30
CA MET A 297 4.02 -9.03 31.40
C MET A 297 5.09 -9.87 32.10
N ILE A 298 6.36 -9.68 31.75
CA ILE A 298 7.50 -10.42 32.34
C ILE A 298 7.74 -10.00 33.80
N SER A 299 7.61 -8.70 34.10
CA SER A 299 7.89 -8.15 35.46
C SER A 299 6.74 -8.30 36.45
N GLY A 300 5.60 -8.91 36.09
CA GLY A 300 4.42 -9.06 36.96
C GLY A 300 3.68 -7.73 37.26
N SER A 301 3.99 -6.65 36.52
CA SER A 301 3.28 -5.37 36.65
C SER A 301 1.86 -5.47 36.06
N PRO A 302 0.93 -4.54 36.34
CA PRO A 302 -0.46 -4.60 35.87
C PRO A 302 -0.59 -4.34 34.36
N TRP A 303 -0.03 -5.25 33.55
CA TRP A 303 -0.01 -5.17 32.10
C TRP A 303 -1.41 -5.28 31.47
N LEU A 304 -2.34 -6.02 32.13
CA LEU A 304 -3.70 -6.24 31.59
C LEU A 304 -4.46 -4.93 31.34
N VAL A 305 -4.27 -3.93 32.19
CA VAL A 305 -4.93 -2.62 32.03
C VAL A 305 -4.40 -1.93 30.77
N SER A 306 -3.06 -1.87 30.59
CA SER A 306 -2.43 -1.26 29.42
C SER A 306 -2.73 -2.01 28.14
N PHE A 307 -2.72 -3.34 28.18
CA PHE A 307 -3.10 -4.19 27.05
C PHE A 307 -4.57 -4.01 26.69
N GLY A 308 -5.49 -4.08 27.68
CA GLY A 308 -6.93 -3.88 27.46
C GLY A 308 -7.24 -2.50 26.86
N PHE A 309 -6.56 -1.47 27.35
CA PHE A 309 -6.67 -0.12 26.78
C PHE A 309 -6.24 -0.06 25.32
N LYS A 310 -5.06 -0.62 25.00
CA LYS A 310 -4.59 -0.74 23.63
C LYS A 310 -5.54 -1.56 22.77
N PHE A 311 -6.01 -2.70 23.26
CA PHE A 311 -6.95 -3.57 22.57
C PHE A 311 -8.22 -2.81 22.15
N ILE A 312 -8.79 -1.98 23.01
CA ILE A 312 -9.98 -1.19 22.69
C ILE A 312 -9.64 -0.14 21.63
N LEU A 313 -8.52 0.57 21.78
CA LEU A 313 -8.12 1.63 20.83
C LEU A 313 -7.85 1.08 19.41
N ASP A 314 -7.10 -0.01 19.32
CA ASP A 314 -6.82 -0.67 18.05
C ASP A 314 -8.11 -1.22 17.42
N GLY A 315 -9.00 -1.79 18.25
CA GLY A 315 -10.31 -2.26 17.81
C GLY A 315 -11.17 -1.17 17.22
N LEU A 316 -11.13 0.03 17.77
CA LEU A 316 -11.84 1.18 17.22
C LEU A 316 -11.27 1.58 15.84
N VAL A 317 -9.94 1.57 15.68
CA VAL A 317 -9.29 1.87 14.38
C VAL A 317 -9.69 0.82 13.34
N ILE A 318 -9.61 -0.48 13.68
CA ILE A 318 -9.99 -1.57 12.78
C ILE A 318 -11.49 -1.49 12.41
N LEU A 319 -12.37 -1.22 13.39
CA LEU A 319 -13.81 -1.11 13.16
C LEU A 319 -14.15 0.08 12.23
N LEU A 320 -13.54 1.24 12.48
CA LEU A 320 -13.77 2.44 11.66
C LEU A 320 -13.14 2.30 10.27
N GLY A 321 -11.95 1.69 10.17
CA GLY A 321 -11.33 1.35 8.90
C GLY A 321 -12.19 0.35 8.10
N GLY A 322 -12.72 -0.67 8.76
CA GLY A 322 -13.65 -1.61 8.14
C GLY A 322 -14.89 -0.92 7.56
N LYS A 323 -15.45 0.06 8.28
CA LYS A 323 -16.56 0.87 7.77
C LYS A 323 -16.15 1.77 6.60
N LEU A 324 -14.98 2.42 6.70
CA LEU A 324 -14.49 3.34 5.67
C LEU A 324 -14.21 2.62 4.34
N PHE A 325 -13.66 1.41 4.41
CA PHE A 325 -13.25 0.62 3.26
C PHE A 325 -14.19 -0.56 2.94
N GLU A 326 -15.39 -0.55 3.50
CA GLU A 326 -16.41 -1.58 3.26
C GLU A 326 -15.91 -3.02 3.44
N THR A 327 -15.04 -3.23 4.44
CA THR A 327 -14.56 -4.56 4.81
C THR A 327 -15.20 -5.02 6.14
N LYS A 328 -15.23 -6.34 6.36
CA LYS A 328 -15.76 -6.95 7.57
C LYS A 328 -14.69 -7.83 8.21
N PRO A 329 -13.72 -7.23 8.91
CA PRO A 329 -12.63 -7.98 9.52
C PRO A 329 -13.18 -9.02 10.51
N ASN A 330 -12.60 -10.21 10.50
CA ASN A 330 -13.00 -11.29 11.40
C ASN A 330 -12.65 -10.95 12.85
N PRO A 331 -13.61 -10.95 13.80
CA PRO A 331 -13.36 -10.59 15.20
C PRO A 331 -12.35 -11.51 15.90
N LEU A 332 -12.35 -12.82 15.59
CA LEU A 332 -11.37 -13.75 16.16
C LEU A 332 -9.96 -13.48 15.62
N ALA A 333 -9.84 -13.19 14.33
CA ALA A 333 -8.58 -12.79 13.72
C ALA A 333 -8.06 -11.50 14.38
N TYR A 334 -8.93 -10.52 14.64
CA TYR A 334 -8.57 -9.32 15.38
C TYR A 334 -8.09 -9.63 16.81
N CYS A 335 -8.79 -10.47 17.56
CA CYS A 335 -8.36 -10.84 18.90
C CYS A 335 -6.95 -11.46 18.91
N ILE A 336 -6.67 -12.39 18.01
CA ILE A 336 -5.35 -13.02 17.90
C ILE A 336 -4.29 -12.02 17.43
N TRP A 337 -4.63 -11.19 16.45
CA TRP A 337 -3.74 -10.12 15.99
C TRP A 337 -3.36 -9.18 17.15
N ALA A 338 -4.33 -8.69 17.91
CA ALA A 338 -4.09 -7.80 19.05
C ALA A 338 -3.24 -8.45 20.15
N MET A 339 -3.47 -9.75 20.44
CA MET A 339 -2.69 -10.50 21.44
C MET A 339 -1.22 -10.67 21.05
N ILE A 340 -0.93 -10.78 19.76
CA ILE A 340 0.44 -10.97 19.24
C ILE A 340 1.20 -9.63 19.16
N GLN A 341 0.52 -8.49 19.04
CA GLN A 341 1.15 -7.16 18.81
C GLN A 341 2.27 -6.79 19.80
N PRO A 342 2.16 -7.05 21.12
CA PRO A 342 3.23 -6.70 22.07
C PRO A 342 4.57 -7.40 21.80
N LEU A 343 4.54 -8.56 21.13
CA LEU A 343 5.73 -9.27 20.68
C LEU A 343 6.09 -8.91 19.22
N TYR A 344 5.08 -8.86 18.37
CA TYR A 344 5.23 -8.70 16.94
C TYR A 344 5.81 -7.33 16.55
N ILE A 345 5.26 -6.22 17.06
CA ILE A 345 5.72 -4.88 16.70
C ILE A 345 7.19 -4.64 17.11
N PRO A 346 7.63 -4.96 18.35
CA PRO A 346 9.04 -4.87 18.70
C PRO A 346 9.95 -5.75 17.84
N ALA A 347 9.54 -7.00 17.58
CA ALA A 347 10.30 -7.91 16.74
C ALA A 347 10.48 -7.38 15.31
N MET A 348 9.40 -6.93 14.68
CA MET A 348 9.45 -6.35 13.33
C MET A 348 10.29 -5.07 13.29
N GLY A 349 10.18 -4.22 14.32
CA GLY A 349 10.99 -3.01 14.42
C GLY A 349 12.50 -3.32 14.50
N ILE A 350 12.91 -4.26 15.34
CA ILE A 350 14.32 -4.67 15.48
C ILE A 350 14.84 -5.33 14.20
N LEU A 351 14.10 -6.30 13.65
CA LEU A 351 14.50 -7.04 12.44
C LEU A 351 14.51 -6.15 11.20
N GLY A 352 13.57 -5.21 11.09
CA GLY A 352 13.55 -4.24 10.00
C GLY A 352 14.78 -3.33 10.00
N VAL A 353 15.22 -2.89 11.18
CA VAL A 353 16.45 -2.09 11.32
C VAL A 353 17.70 -2.86 10.87
N GLN A 354 17.71 -4.20 11.02
CA GLN A 354 18.81 -5.07 10.59
C GLN A 354 18.78 -5.41 9.09
N GLU A 355 17.68 -5.08 8.39
CA GLU A 355 17.49 -5.32 6.95
C GLU A 355 17.67 -6.81 6.54
N LYS A 356 17.39 -7.75 7.46
CA LYS A 356 17.52 -9.19 7.24
C LYS A 356 16.22 -9.75 6.65
N PHE A 357 16.04 -9.59 5.36
CA PHE A 357 14.94 -10.20 4.60
C PHE A 357 15.44 -10.71 3.24
N THR A 358 14.69 -11.62 2.63
CA THR A 358 14.94 -12.12 1.27
C THR A 358 13.91 -11.53 0.33
N TRP A 359 14.35 -11.08 -0.86
CA TRP A 359 13.48 -10.65 -1.95
C TRP A 359 13.46 -11.73 -3.03
N LYS A 360 12.36 -11.83 -3.81
CA LYS A 360 12.31 -12.68 -5.01
C LYS A 360 13.52 -12.33 -5.90
N THR A 361 14.54 -13.19 -5.90
CA THR A 361 15.77 -13.05 -6.72
C THR A 361 15.51 -13.55 -8.12
#